data_45cb79f250f12d73aaa2c950ae43842b
#
_entry.id   45cb79f250f12d73aaa2c950ae43842b
#
_cell.length_a   1.000
_cell.length_b   1.000
_cell.length_c   1.000
_cell.angle_alpha   90.00
_cell.angle_beta   90.00
_cell.angle_gamma   90.00
#
_symmetry.space_group_name_H-M   'P 1'
#
loop_
_entity.id
_entity.type
_entity.pdbx_description
1 polymer ?
#
loop_
_entity_poly.entity_id
_entity_poly.type
_entity_poly.pdbx_seq_one_letter_code
_entity_poly.pdbx_strand_id
1 'polypeptide(L)'
;VNQGQLAWNADEETLDLGLNGATLQLGQEVHYHVRNNTGSDIPNGSVVRATGTLGNSSRITVDTMINNGTIPYYYMIGIATEDIQAGTDGKVTHFGKTRGIDTTGTPYSETWNDGDLLYVNTTISGGLTNVPPVAPLPHAPIALVIHAHQNGSIFVRVPIDHAISDLADVVVTSPSHNDLLLWDSGNSSWINSDLLSITSPAPPAVQQITESTTIGSF
;
A
#
# COMPACT_ATOMS: atom_id res chain seq x y z
N VAL A 1 -1.58 31.19 7.84
CA VAL A 1 -2.60 31.70 6.92
C VAL A 1 -3.97 31.40 7.51
N ASN A 2 -4.89 32.39 7.60
CA ASN A 2 -6.26 32.15 8.06
C ASN A 2 -7.09 31.41 6.99
N GLN A 3 -8.18 30.78 7.43
CA GLN A 3 -9.07 30.06 6.52
C GLN A 3 -9.56 30.97 5.37
N GLY A 4 -9.43 30.48 4.14
CA GLY A 4 -9.82 31.19 2.92
C GLY A 4 -8.82 32.25 2.46
N GLN A 5 -7.69 32.43 3.15
CA GLN A 5 -6.63 33.35 2.73
C GLN A 5 -5.55 32.65 1.91
N LEU A 6 -5.01 33.40 0.97
CA LEU A 6 -3.79 33.06 0.23
C LEU A 6 -2.64 33.94 0.73
N ALA A 7 -1.47 33.35 0.95
CA ALA A 7 -0.25 34.07 1.27
C ALA A 7 0.95 33.46 0.54
N TRP A 8 1.90 34.29 0.18
CA TRP A 8 3.18 33.83 -0.36
C TRP A 8 4.02 33.24 0.78
N ASN A 9 4.47 32.01 0.60
CA ASN A 9 5.43 31.34 1.47
C ASN A 9 6.82 31.46 0.84
N ALA A 10 7.67 32.28 1.44
CA ALA A 10 9.00 32.57 0.90
C ALA A 10 9.98 31.41 1.11
N ASP A 11 9.76 30.58 2.14
CA ASP A 11 10.63 29.44 2.47
C ASP A 11 10.40 28.26 1.52
N GLU A 12 9.14 28.06 1.10
CA GLU A 12 8.76 26.97 0.21
C GLU A 12 8.55 27.43 -1.24
N GLU A 13 8.69 28.72 -1.49
CA GLU A 13 8.53 29.38 -2.82
C GLU A 13 7.19 29.00 -3.49
N THR A 14 6.09 29.00 -2.72
CA THR A 14 4.74 28.65 -3.18
C THR A 14 3.67 29.52 -2.53
N LEU A 15 2.42 29.33 -2.94
CA LEU A 15 1.27 29.95 -2.29
C LEU A 15 0.66 29.02 -1.25
N ASP A 16 0.52 29.50 -0.04
CA ASP A 16 -0.23 28.85 1.02
C ASP A 16 -1.70 29.25 0.95
N LEU A 17 -2.60 28.26 0.94
CA LEU A 17 -4.04 28.43 1.11
C LEU A 17 -4.43 27.96 2.51
N GLY A 18 -4.96 28.86 3.33
CA GLY A 18 -5.52 28.49 4.62
C GLY A 18 -6.81 27.69 4.46
N LEU A 19 -6.81 26.47 4.97
CA LEU A 19 -8.00 25.61 5.10
C LEU A 19 -8.46 25.58 6.57
N ASN A 20 -9.64 25.01 6.83
CA ASN A 20 -10.04 24.73 8.19
C ASN A 20 -9.20 23.54 8.71
N GLY A 21 -8.40 23.76 9.75
CA GLY A 21 -7.54 22.76 10.37
C GLY A 21 -6.19 22.47 9.68
N ALA A 22 -5.95 23.02 8.47
CA ALA A 22 -4.71 22.76 7.72
C ALA A 22 -4.32 23.93 6.83
N THR A 23 -3.08 23.91 6.35
CA THR A 23 -2.60 24.80 5.27
C THR A 23 -2.22 23.94 4.07
N LEU A 24 -2.70 24.31 2.88
CA LEU A 24 -2.37 23.66 1.62
C LEU A 24 -1.33 24.48 0.87
N GLN A 25 -0.20 23.89 0.55
CA GLN A 25 0.82 24.43 -0.34
C GLN A 25 0.46 24.14 -1.79
N LEU A 26 0.03 25.17 -2.53
CA LEU A 26 -0.47 25.02 -3.89
C LEU A 26 0.63 24.51 -4.84
N GLY A 27 0.33 23.40 -5.52
CA GLY A 27 1.25 22.75 -6.45
C GLY A 27 2.25 21.78 -5.80
N GLN A 28 2.31 21.70 -4.46
CA GLN A 28 3.18 20.79 -3.73
C GLN A 28 2.41 19.76 -2.92
N GLU A 29 1.13 20.01 -2.60
CA GLU A 29 0.32 19.15 -1.75
C GLU A 29 -1.04 18.86 -2.36
N VAL A 30 -1.55 17.67 -2.08
CA VAL A 30 -2.91 17.23 -2.45
C VAL A 30 -3.61 16.72 -1.20
N HIS A 31 -4.66 17.42 -0.79
CA HIS A 31 -5.50 17.04 0.34
C HIS A 31 -6.88 16.58 -0.11
N TYR A 32 -7.39 15.52 0.51
CA TYR A 32 -8.80 15.13 0.41
C TYR A 32 -9.57 15.67 1.60
N HIS A 33 -10.77 16.17 1.34
CA HIS A 33 -11.75 16.50 2.38
C HIS A 33 -12.61 15.27 2.63
N VAL A 34 -12.47 14.68 3.81
CA VAL A 34 -13.03 13.38 4.18
C VAL A 34 -13.97 13.49 5.37
N ARG A 35 -14.71 12.43 5.65
CA ARG A 35 -15.55 12.28 6.83
C ARG A 35 -15.05 11.14 7.71
N ASN A 36 -14.72 11.42 8.95
CA ASN A 36 -14.56 10.40 9.97
C ASN A 36 -15.96 9.90 10.38
N ASN A 37 -16.37 8.76 9.83
CA ASN A 37 -17.67 8.15 10.13
C ASN A 37 -17.52 6.99 11.15
N THR A 38 -16.43 6.98 11.89
CA THR A 38 -16.17 6.01 12.97
C THR A 38 -16.69 6.54 14.31
N GLY A 39 -16.67 5.71 15.34
CA GLY A 39 -16.99 6.09 16.71
C GLY A 39 -15.81 6.65 17.52
N SER A 40 -14.63 6.82 16.88
CA SER A 40 -13.40 7.26 17.54
C SER A 40 -12.72 8.37 16.75
N ASP A 41 -11.97 9.23 17.45
CA ASP A 41 -11.18 10.27 16.80
C ASP A 41 -10.02 9.63 16.00
N ILE A 42 -9.67 10.25 14.88
CA ILE A 42 -8.51 9.91 14.06
C ILE A 42 -7.45 10.97 14.33
N PRO A 43 -6.35 10.65 15.05
CA PRO A 43 -5.30 11.61 15.36
C PRO A 43 -4.55 12.08 14.09
N ASN A 44 -4.01 13.30 14.17
CA ASN A 44 -3.05 13.81 13.18
C ASN A 44 -1.90 12.83 12.99
N GLY A 45 -1.49 12.60 11.74
CA GLY A 45 -0.44 11.63 11.40
C GLY A 45 -0.91 10.19 11.24
N SER A 46 -2.19 9.88 11.49
CA SER A 46 -2.73 8.54 11.30
C SER A 46 -2.87 8.17 9.82
N VAL A 47 -2.44 6.96 9.47
CA VAL A 47 -2.71 6.39 8.14
C VAL A 47 -4.19 6.05 8.03
N VAL A 48 -4.83 6.49 6.95
CA VAL A 48 -6.28 6.29 6.75
C VAL A 48 -6.60 5.61 5.42
N ARG A 49 -7.70 4.86 5.44
CA ARG A 49 -8.30 4.17 4.30
C ARG A 49 -9.70 4.71 3.99
N ALA A 50 -10.12 4.60 2.75
CA ALA A 50 -11.50 4.82 2.36
C ALA A 50 -12.38 3.65 2.84
N THR A 51 -13.58 3.99 3.34
CA THR A 51 -14.59 3.01 3.79
C THR A 51 -15.90 3.11 3.01
N GLY A 52 -16.07 4.15 2.21
CA GLY A 52 -17.26 4.42 1.42
C GLY A 52 -17.50 5.90 1.22
N THR A 53 -18.74 6.29 1.14
CA THR A 53 -19.18 7.69 0.95
C THR A 53 -20.32 8.05 1.90
N LEU A 54 -20.38 9.32 2.29
CA LEU A 54 -21.45 9.85 3.15
C LEU A 54 -22.68 10.21 2.30
N GLY A 55 -23.65 9.32 2.24
CA GLY A 55 -24.92 9.55 1.52
C GLY A 55 -24.69 10.05 0.09
N ASN A 56 -25.45 11.06 -0.32
CA ASN A 56 -25.35 11.65 -1.67
C ASN A 56 -24.30 12.78 -1.78
N SER A 57 -23.50 13.04 -0.73
CA SER A 57 -22.56 14.15 -0.74
C SER A 57 -21.28 13.89 -1.52
N SER A 58 -21.04 12.65 -1.95
CA SER A 58 -19.77 12.16 -2.51
C SER A 58 -18.56 12.37 -1.57
N ARG A 59 -18.81 12.69 -0.29
CA ARG A 59 -17.75 12.81 0.71
C ARG A 59 -17.24 11.42 1.06
N ILE A 60 -15.95 11.19 0.87
CA ILE A 60 -15.29 9.93 1.23
C ILE A 60 -15.36 9.76 2.76
N THR A 61 -15.86 8.63 3.21
CA THR A 61 -15.75 8.23 4.61
C THR A 61 -14.47 7.47 4.85
N VAL A 62 -13.85 7.70 6.00
CA VAL A 62 -12.53 7.14 6.34
C VAL A 62 -12.53 6.44 7.68
N ASP A 63 -11.57 5.56 7.82
CA ASP A 63 -11.16 4.89 9.05
C ASP A 63 -9.63 4.71 9.05
N THR A 64 -9.05 4.41 10.19
CA THR A 64 -7.63 4.11 10.28
C THR A 64 -7.25 2.85 9.49
N MET A 65 -6.03 2.83 8.96
CA MET A 65 -5.48 1.70 8.20
C MET A 65 -4.54 0.88 9.07
N ILE A 66 -4.56 -0.44 8.90
CA ILE A 66 -3.60 -1.37 9.48
C ILE A 66 -3.12 -2.33 8.40
N ASN A 67 -1.82 -2.63 8.36
CA ASN A 67 -1.23 -3.56 7.40
C ASN A 67 -1.08 -4.97 7.99
N ASN A 68 -2.20 -5.64 8.22
CA ASN A 68 -2.25 -6.99 8.79
C ASN A 68 -2.80 -8.05 7.81
N GLY A 69 -2.91 -7.72 6.53
CA GLY A 69 -3.44 -8.59 5.48
C GLY A 69 -4.96 -8.72 5.42
N THR A 70 -5.71 -8.08 6.34
CA THR A 70 -7.19 -8.16 6.33
C THR A 70 -7.84 -7.10 5.44
N ILE A 71 -7.15 -5.98 5.22
CA ILE A 71 -7.63 -4.85 4.43
C ILE A 71 -6.72 -4.69 3.23
N PRO A 72 -7.25 -4.74 1.99
CA PRO A 72 -6.44 -4.51 0.81
C PRO A 72 -5.76 -3.13 0.83
N TYR A 73 -4.47 -3.11 0.49
CA TYR A 73 -3.61 -1.93 0.60
C TYR A 73 -4.07 -0.76 -0.28
N TYR A 74 -4.71 -1.05 -1.39
CA TYR A 74 -5.22 -0.03 -2.33
C TYR A 74 -6.41 0.80 -1.81
N TYR A 75 -7.01 0.45 -0.65
CA TYR A 75 -7.98 1.32 0.02
C TYR A 75 -7.33 2.48 0.79
N MET A 76 -6.02 2.42 1.00
CA MET A 76 -5.28 3.49 1.65
C MET A 76 -5.33 4.77 0.82
N ILE A 77 -5.71 5.90 1.42
CA ILE A 77 -5.84 7.17 0.71
C ILE A 77 -4.88 8.25 1.19
N GLY A 78 -4.23 8.07 2.32
CA GLY A 78 -3.25 9.03 2.81
C GLY A 78 -3.08 9.03 4.31
N ILE A 79 -2.61 10.16 4.81
CA ILE A 79 -2.33 10.41 6.23
C ILE A 79 -3.15 11.61 6.70
N ALA A 80 -3.82 11.48 7.85
CA ALA A 80 -4.58 12.57 8.47
C ALA A 80 -3.66 13.77 8.74
N THR A 81 -4.10 14.97 8.36
CA THR A 81 -3.32 16.22 8.42
C THR A 81 -3.69 17.05 9.65
N GLU A 82 -4.70 16.62 10.37
CA GLU A 82 -5.25 17.21 11.59
C GLU A 82 -5.92 16.13 12.43
N ASP A 83 -6.24 16.42 13.68
CA ASP A 83 -7.12 15.56 14.47
C ASP A 83 -8.54 15.62 13.92
N ILE A 84 -9.06 14.49 13.43
CA ILE A 84 -10.42 14.40 12.86
C ILE A 84 -11.33 13.73 13.89
N GLN A 85 -12.13 14.52 14.58
CA GLN A 85 -13.04 14.02 15.62
C GLN A 85 -14.06 13.04 15.05
N ALA A 86 -14.54 12.13 15.88
CA ALA A 86 -15.59 11.19 15.54
C ALA A 86 -16.83 11.92 14.99
N GLY A 87 -17.34 11.47 13.85
CA GLY A 87 -18.50 12.07 13.21
C GLY A 87 -18.28 13.47 12.63
N THR A 88 -17.04 13.93 12.43
CA THR A 88 -16.74 15.22 11.79
C THR A 88 -15.98 15.07 10.45
N ASP A 89 -15.91 16.15 9.72
CA ASP A 89 -15.09 16.26 8.50
C ASP A 89 -13.68 16.70 8.85
N GLY A 90 -12.70 16.27 8.07
CA GLY A 90 -11.31 16.68 8.19
C GLY A 90 -10.55 16.50 6.89
N LYS A 91 -9.23 16.62 6.95
CA LYS A 91 -8.35 16.54 5.78
C LYS A 91 -7.32 15.42 5.90
N VAL A 92 -7.03 14.85 4.75
CA VAL A 92 -6.05 13.77 4.57
C VAL A 92 -5.08 14.20 3.47
N THR A 93 -3.78 14.17 3.76
CA THR A 93 -2.74 14.36 2.77
C THR A 93 -2.58 13.07 1.96
N HIS A 94 -2.83 13.16 0.66
CA HIS A 94 -2.56 12.09 -0.30
C HIS A 94 -1.15 12.18 -0.89
N PHE A 95 -0.70 13.40 -1.12
CA PHE A 95 0.63 13.71 -1.60
C PHE A 95 1.11 15.02 -0.98
N GLY A 96 2.36 15.07 -0.52
CA GLY A 96 2.96 16.29 0.04
C GLY A 96 3.31 16.17 1.51
N LYS A 97 3.50 17.32 2.19
CA LYS A 97 3.97 17.36 3.58
C LYS A 97 2.81 17.24 4.59
N THR A 98 2.99 16.37 5.59
CA THR A 98 2.21 16.40 6.83
C THR A 98 3.14 16.87 7.94
N ARG A 99 2.66 17.82 8.76
CA ARG A 99 3.44 18.54 9.77
C ARG A 99 2.77 18.46 11.13
N GLY A 100 3.53 18.82 12.18
CA GLY A 100 2.98 18.90 13.55
C GLY A 100 2.69 17.53 14.16
N ILE A 101 3.44 16.50 13.76
CA ILE A 101 3.34 15.15 14.30
C ILE A 101 4.67 14.73 14.94
N ASP A 102 4.61 13.78 15.89
CA ASP A 102 5.83 13.19 16.44
C ASP A 102 6.44 12.21 15.44
N THR A 103 7.58 12.59 14.89
CA THR A 103 8.34 11.81 13.91
C THR A 103 9.65 11.26 14.48
N THR A 104 9.74 11.14 15.81
CA THR A 104 10.89 10.52 16.48
C THR A 104 10.84 9.00 16.50
N GLY A 105 9.67 8.41 16.22
CA GLY A 105 9.39 6.99 16.37
C GLY A 105 9.01 6.57 17.80
N THR A 106 9.18 7.46 18.77
CA THR A 106 8.89 7.18 20.20
C THR A 106 7.47 6.65 20.43
N PRO A 107 6.40 7.16 19.78
CA PRO A 107 5.04 6.63 19.94
C PRO A 107 4.90 5.14 19.58
N TYR A 108 5.83 4.61 18.78
CA TYR A 108 5.83 3.23 18.31
C TYR A 108 6.97 2.39 18.91
N SER A 109 7.68 2.92 19.93
CA SER A 109 8.88 2.30 20.52
C SER A 109 10.01 2.07 19.51
N GLU A 110 10.10 2.95 18.51
CA GLU A 110 11.09 2.98 17.45
C GLU A 110 11.96 4.25 17.57
N THR A 111 12.99 4.33 16.76
CA THR A 111 13.81 5.54 16.56
C THR A 111 13.84 5.85 15.07
N TRP A 112 13.30 7.01 14.70
CA TRP A 112 13.30 7.47 13.31
C TRP A 112 14.29 8.60 13.11
N ASN A 113 14.92 8.63 11.94
CA ASN A 113 15.86 9.66 11.52
C ASN A 113 15.36 10.35 10.26
N ASP A 114 15.90 11.53 9.97
CA ASP A 114 15.67 12.21 8.71
C ASP A 114 16.03 11.29 7.53
N GLY A 115 15.14 11.13 6.59
CA GLY A 115 15.29 10.25 5.43
C GLY A 115 14.77 8.82 5.61
N ASP A 116 14.34 8.41 6.80
CA ASP A 116 13.75 7.09 7.00
C ASP A 116 12.45 6.92 6.22
N LEU A 117 12.29 5.76 5.59
CA LEU A 117 11.05 5.36 4.94
C LEU A 117 10.07 4.82 5.99
N LEU A 118 8.81 5.26 5.88
CA LEU A 118 7.75 4.83 6.78
C LEU A 118 6.71 3.99 6.04
N TYR A 119 6.35 2.90 6.67
CA TYR A 119 5.35 1.93 6.22
C TYR A 119 4.11 1.98 7.12
N VAL A 120 3.00 1.44 6.62
CA VAL A 120 1.80 1.24 7.46
C VAL A 120 2.13 0.19 8.52
N ASN A 121 1.86 0.51 9.79
CA ASN A 121 2.13 -0.39 10.90
C ASN A 121 1.29 -1.68 10.81
N THR A 122 1.88 -2.81 11.18
CA THR A 122 1.25 -4.14 11.08
C THR A 122 0.44 -4.52 12.31
N THR A 123 0.59 -3.79 13.42
CA THR A 123 -0.05 -4.10 14.72
C THR A 123 -0.86 -2.94 15.28
N ILE A 124 -0.53 -1.70 14.92
CA ILE A 124 -1.19 -0.48 15.42
C ILE A 124 -2.00 0.15 14.29
N SER A 125 -3.32 0.19 14.44
CA SER A 125 -4.21 0.81 13.46
C SER A 125 -3.95 2.32 13.37
N GLY A 126 -3.79 2.83 12.15
CA GLY A 126 -3.40 4.21 11.89
C GLY A 126 -1.92 4.51 12.12
N GLY A 127 -1.16 3.56 12.65
CA GLY A 127 0.26 3.74 12.96
C GLY A 127 1.18 3.69 11.74
N LEU A 128 2.36 4.28 11.93
CA LEU A 128 3.50 4.19 11.02
C LEU A 128 4.62 3.36 11.67
N THR A 129 5.56 2.90 10.86
CA THR A 129 6.76 2.18 11.31
C THR A 129 7.89 2.36 10.31
N ASN A 130 9.15 2.45 10.77
CA ASN A 130 10.32 2.39 9.88
C ASN A 130 10.82 0.95 9.66
N VAL A 131 10.15 -0.04 10.25
CA VAL A 131 10.44 -1.45 10.03
C VAL A 131 9.65 -1.96 8.82
N PRO A 132 10.32 -2.37 7.73
CA PRO A 132 9.63 -2.89 6.55
C PRO A 132 8.79 -4.12 6.88
N PRO A 133 7.51 -4.18 6.46
CA PRO A 133 6.68 -5.37 6.61
C PRO A 133 7.29 -6.58 5.88
N VAL A 134 7.05 -7.77 6.42
CA VAL A 134 7.53 -9.03 5.83
C VAL A 134 6.41 -9.68 5.02
N ALA A 135 6.75 -10.29 3.88
CA ALA A 135 5.79 -11.03 3.05
C ALA A 135 4.95 -12.02 3.91
N PRO A 136 3.66 -12.19 3.64
CA PRO A 136 2.93 -11.72 2.44
C PRO A 136 2.33 -10.30 2.56
N LEU A 137 2.71 -9.52 3.56
CA LEU A 137 2.16 -8.18 3.74
C LEU A 137 2.75 -7.19 2.72
N PRO A 138 1.94 -6.23 2.23
CA PRO A 138 2.40 -5.16 1.35
C PRO A 138 3.60 -4.40 1.92
N HIS A 139 4.59 -4.12 1.08
CA HIS A 139 5.91 -3.60 1.45
C HIS A 139 6.17 -2.20 0.86
N ALA A 140 5.16 -1.50 0.38
CA ALA A 140 5.35 -0.16 -0.18
C ALA A 140 5.36 0.92 0.91
N PRO A 141 6.41 1.78 0.98
CA PRO A 141 6.45 2.88 1.94
C PRO A 141 5.44 3.96 1.56
N ILE A 142 4.71 4.49 2.56
CA ILE A 142 3.73 5.56 2.38
C ILE A 142 4.33 6.95 2.57
N ALA A 143 5.39 7.06 3.36
CA ALA A 143 5.99 8.36 3.68
C ALA A 143 7.50 8.28 3.86
N LEU A 144 8.12 9.45 3.90
CA LEU A 144 9.52 9.68 4.22
C LEU A 144 9.60 10.68 5.37
N VAL A 145 10.43 10.44 6.38
CA VAL A 145 10.71 11.42 7.44
C VAL A 145 11.50 12.59 6.85
N ILE A 146 10.93 13.79 6.88
CA ILE A 146 11.63 15.02 6.48
C ILE A 146 12.44 15.56 7.64
N HIS A 147 11.80 15.62 8.83
CA HIS A 147 12.41 16.16 10.04
C HIS A 147 11.97 15.29 11.24
N ALA A 148 12.93 14.58 11.80
CA ALA A 148 12.74 13.72 12.98
C ALA A 148 12.69 14.56 14.25
N HIS A 149 11.51 14.92 14.71
CA HIS A 149 11.28 15.79 15.86
C HIS A 149 9.91 15.49 16.50
N GLN A 150 9.69 15.86 17.77
CA GLN A 150 8.39 15.76 18.44
C GLN A 150 7.28 16.60 17.76
N ASN A 151 7.68 17.67 17.08
CA ASN A 151 6.83 18.47 16.20
C ASN A 151 7.46 18.46 14.81
N GLY A 152 7.55 17.27 14.22
CA GLY A 152 8.26 17.03 12.98
C GLY A 152 7.37 17.01 11.76
N SER A 153 7.91 16.50 10.67
CA SER A 153 7.22 16.43 9.39
C SER A 153 7.64 15.21 8.57
N ILE A 154 6.69 14.75 7.77
CA ILE A 154 6.88 13.65 6.81
C ILE A 154 6.44 14.09 5.43
N PHE A 155 7.03 13.50 4.40
CA PHE A 155 6.56 13.61 3.02
C PHE A 155 5.73 12.39 2.69
N VAL A 156 4.45 12.59 2.42
CA VAL A 156 3.48 11.54 2.09
C VAL A 156 3.46 11.32 0.59
N ARG A 157 3.47 10.06 0.19
CA ARG A 157 3.26 9.62 -1.18
C ARG A 157 2.57 8.27 -1.14
N VAL A 158 1.25 8.26 -1.34
CA VAL A 158 0.47 7.02 -1.33
C VAL A 158 0.90 6.14 -2.50
N PRO A 159 1.51 4.97 -2.25
CA PRO A 159 1.90 4.05 -3.30
C PRO A 159 0.71 3.23 -3.75
N ILE A 160 0.81 2.68 -4.97
CA ILE A 160 0.03 1.52 -5.39
C ILE A 160 0.97 0.33 -5.27
N ASP A 161 0.65 -0.60 -4.37
CA ASP A 161 1.37 -1.85 -4.21
C ASP A 161 0.49 -3.00 -4.71
N HIS A 162 1.09 -3.90 -5.50
CA HIS A 162 0.40 -5.03 -6.08
C HIS A 162 1.08 -6.33 -5.66
N ALA A 163 0.29 -7.26 -5.14
CA ALA A 163 0.72 -8.65 -5.05
C ALA A 163 0.80 -9.27 -6.46
N ILE A 164 1.55 -10.34 -6.62
CA ILE A 164 1.63 -11.04 -7.91
C ILE A 164 0.26 -11.50 -8.41
N SER A 165 -0.66 -11.83 -7.48
CA SER A 165 -2.05 -12.22 -7.77
C SER A 165 -2.94 -11.07 -8.24
N ASP A 166 -2.50 -9.81 -8.12
CA ASP A 166 -3.26 -8.63 -8.56
C ASP A 166 -2.95 -8.26 -10.02
N LEU A 167 -1.97 -8.93 -10.64
CA LEU A 167 -1.62 -8.71 -12.04
C LEU A 167 -2.68 -9.36 -12.93
N ALA A 168 -3.10 -8.64 -13.98
CA ALA A 168 -4.24 -9.03 -14.81
C ALA A 168 -4.02 -10.35 -15.60
N ASP A 169 -2.77 -10.71 -15.85
CA ASP A 169 -2.35 -11.89 -16.58
C ASP A 169 -1.76 -12.99 -15.67
N VAL A 170 -1.95 -12.89 -14.35
CA VAL A 170 -1.46 -13.87 -13.39
C VAL A 170 -2.62 -14.51 -12.64
N VAL A 171 -2.69 -15.82 -12.67
CA VAL A 171 -3.68 -16.63 -11.96
C VAL A 171 -2.97 -17.56 -10.98
N VAL A 172 -2.90 -17.16 -9.72
CA VAL A 172 -2.33 -17.98 -8.63
C VAL A 172 -3.46 -18.60 -7.83
N THR A 173 -3.54 -19.93 -7.85
CA THR A 173 -4.58 -20.68 -7.14
C THR A 173 -3.95 -21.61 -6.12
N SER A 174 -4.25 -21.40 -4.84
CA SER A 174 -3.78 -22.26 -3.73
C SER A 174 -2.29 -22.61 -3.84
N PRO A 175 -1.37 -21.63 -3.84
CA PRO A 175 0.04 -21.87 -4.07
C PRO A 175 0.62 -22.78 -2.99
N SER A 176 1.45 -23.72 -3.41
CA SER A 176 2.14 -24.69 -2.57
C SER A 176 3.65 -24.43 -2.56
N HIS A 177 4.35 -25.06 -1.58
CA HIS A 177 5.80 -25.01 -1.54
C HIS A 177 6.41 -25.62 -2.80
N ASN A 178 7.35 -24.90 -3.45
CA ASN A 178 8.02 -25.25 -4.72
C ASN A 178 7.14 -25.09 -5.97
N ASP A 179 5.96 -24.47 -5.91
CA ASP A 179 5.26 -24.08 -7.12
C ASP A 179 6.10 -23.08 -7.94
N LEU A 180 6.05 -23.23 -9.24
CA LEU A 180 6.64 -22.33 -10.22
C LEU A 180 5.56 -21.54 -10.94
N LEU A 181 5.89 -20.34 -11.36
CA LEU A 181 5.05 -19.54 -12.25
C LEU A 181 5.36 -19.93 -13.71
N LEU A 182 4.35 -20.42 -14.42
CA LEU A 182 4.45 -20.91 -15.78
C LEU A 182 3.49 -20.16 -16.69
N TRP A 183 3.90 -19.95 -17.95
CA TRP A 183 3.01 -19.40 -18.97
C TRP A 183 2.08 -20.49 -19.55
N ASP A 184 0.78 -20.29 -19.36
CA ASP A 184 -0.27 -21.09 -20.02
C ASP A 184 -0.73 -20.39 -21.30
N SER A 185 -0.27 -20.90 -22.45
CA SER A 185 -0.63 -20.36 -23.76
C SER A 185 -2.10 -20.56 -24.13
N GLY A 186 -2.79 -21.53 -23.51
CA GLY A 186 -4.21 -21.81 -23.77
C GLY A 186 -5.12 -20.73 -23.17
N ASN A 187 -4.73 -20.19 -22.01
CA ASN A 187 -5.48 -19.16 -21.30
C ASN A 187 -4.80 -17.78 -21.35
N SER A 188 -3.64 -17.66 -22.02
CA SER A 188 -2.86 -16.43 -22.11
C SER A 188 -2.58 -15.81 -20.72
N SER A 189 -2.18 -16.62 -19.76
CA SER A 189 -1.93 -16.22 -18.39
C SER A 189 -0.75 -16.97 -17.76
N TRP A 190 -0.15 -16.36 -16.75
CA TRP A 190 0.80 -17.01 -15.87
C TRP A 190 0.04 -17.75 -14.77
N ILE A 191 0.32 -19.04 -14.60
CA ILE A 191 -0.31 -19.89 -13.59
C ILE A 191 0.75 -20.48 -12.64
N ASN A 192 0.36 -20.76 -11.38
CA ASN A 192 1.23 -21.57 -10.54
C ASN A 192 1.05 -23.06 -10.83
N SER A 193 2.14 -23.79 -10.82
CA SER A 193 2.13 -25.23 -11.03
C SER A 193 3.25 -25.91 -10.26
N ASP A 194 2.99 -27.13 -9.80
CA ASP A 194 3.99 -27.95 -9.11
C ASP A 194 5.16 -28.28 -10.07
N LEU A 195 6.38 -28.20 -9.56
CA LEU A 195 7.60 -28.57 -10.28
C LEU A 195 7.54 -29.99 -10.84
N LEU A 196 6.89 -30.92 -10.14
CA LEU A 196 6.74 -32.30 -10.58
C LEU A 196 5.83 -32.46 -11.80
N SER A 197 4.90 -31.54 -12.03
CA SER A 197 4.02 -31.55 -13.21
C SER A 197 4.76 -31.14 -14.49
N ILE A 198 5.91 -30.45 -14.39
CA ILE A 198 6.71 -29.98 -15.52
C ILE A 198 7.64 -31.09 -16.01
N THR A 199 8.01 -32.04 -15.18
CA THR A 199 9.03 -33.06 -15.48
C THR A 199 8.48 -34.29 -16.21
N SER A 200 7.20 -34.32 -16.57
CA SER A 200 6.61 -35.40 -17.35
C SER A 200 6.11 -34.94 -18.73
N PRO A 201 7.00 -34.71 -19.72
CA PRO A 201 6.58 -35.05 -21.05
C PRO A 201 6.31 -36.54 -21.01
N ALA A 202 5.13 -36.98 -21.45
CA ALA A 202 4.88 -38.41 -21.63
C ALA A 202 6.11 -39.00 -22.32
N PRO A 203 6.74 -40.08 -21.79
CA PRO A 203 7.90 -40.63 -22.42
C PRO A 203 7.50 -40.97 -23.88
N PRO A 204 8.33 -40.62 -24.87
CA PRO A 204 8.02 -40.99 -26.24
C PRO A 204 7.74 -42.48 -26.24
N ALA A 205 6.63 -42.87 -26.85
CA ALA A 205 6.26 -44.27 -26.95
C ALA A 205 7.47 -45.04 -27.46
N VAL A 206 8.04 -45.91 -26.64
CA VAL A 206 9.18 -46.73 -27.01
C VAL A 206 8.62 -47.68 -28.08
N GLN A 207 8.91 -47.39 -29.36
CA GLN A 207 8.67 -48.35 -30.40
C GLN A 207 9.49 -49.59 -30.03
N GLN A 208 8.83 -50.65 -29.61
CA GLN A 208 9.47 -51.94 -29.50
C GLN A 208 9.93 -52.34 -30.90
N ILE A 209 11.22 -52.31 -31.12
CA ILE A 209 11.85 -52.93 -32.28
C ILE A 209 11.77 -54.44 -32.01
N THR A 210 10.77 -55.09 -32.53
CA THR A 210 10.74 -56.54 -32.60
C THR A 210 11.78 -56.98 -33.62
N GLU A 211 12.94 -57.38 -33.15
CA GLU A 211 13.89 -58.12 -34.03
C GLU A 211 13.26 -59.48 -34.37
N SER A 212 12.89 -59.60 -35.65
CA SER A 212 12.51 -60.89 -36.23
C SER A 212 13.79 -61.63 -36.57
N THR A 213 14.27 -62.50 -35.68
CA THR A 213 15.32 -63.45 -35.97
C THR A 213 14.72 -64.62 -36.72
N THR A 214 14.72 -64.57 -38.04
CA THR A 214 14.48 -65.75 -38.86
C THR A 214 15.80 -66.49 -38.98
N ILE A 215 15.95 -67.57 -38.14
CA ILE A 215 17.05 -68.51 -38.29
C ILE A 215 16.70 -69.45 -39.46
N GLY A 216 17.37 -69.29 -40.58
CA GLY A 216 17.26 -70.21 -41.68
C GLY A 216 17.96 -71.54 -41.31
N SER A 217 17.20 -72.63 -41.38
CA SER A 217 17.74 -74.00 -41.31
C SER A 217 18.41 -74.35 -42.62
N PHE A 218 19.61 -74.87 -42.50
CA PHE A 218 20.29 -75.60 -43.63
C PHE A 218 19.97 -77.06 -43.55
#